data_d4c0fa4869aed375d29b13341501a7dc
#
_entry.id   d4c0fa4869aed375d29b13341501a7dc
#
_cell.length_a   1.000
_cell.length_b   1.000
_cell.length_c   1.000
_cell.angle_alpha   90.00
_cell.angle_beta   90.00
_cell.angle_gamma   90.00
#
_symmetry.space_group_name_H-M   'P 1'
#
loop_
_entity.id
_entity.type
_entity.pdbx_description
1 polymer ?
#
loop_
_entity_poly.entity_id
_entity_poly.type
_entity_poly.pdbx_seq_one_letter_code
_entity_poly.pdbx_strand_id
1 'polypeptide(L)'
;MELREQTELLKRHLTRLKDIFEHSTPPENTKDKEFFQKVKEETNPVYQLLEEWEEAALEVVKARKAKVHPQQVTSTKENMELVLMHSYYVDARRKRYMELHNSILYVFDLLLSEI
;
A
#
# COMPACT_ATOMS: atom_id res chain seq x y z
N MET A 1 16.85 -4.71 -3.82
CA MET A 1 16.44 -3.43 -3.18
C MET A 1 16.42 -3.63 -1.66
N GLU A 2 17.00 -2.72 -0.93
CA GLU A 2 17.01 -2.79 0.53
C GLU A 2 15.64 -2.45 1.11
N LEU A 3 15.36 -2.95 2.31
CA LEU A 3 14.08 -2.71 2.99
C LEU A 3 13.75 -1.22 3.15
N ARG A 4 14.74 -0.40 3.50
CA ARG A 4 14.55 1.06 3.60
C ARG A 4 14.05 1.65 2.28
N GLU A 5 14.69 1.29 1.17
CA GLU A 5 14.31 1.77 -0.15
C GLU A 5 12.91 1.29 -0.55
N GLN A 6 12.61 0.03 -0.27
CA GLN A 6 11.26 -0.52 -0.52
C GLN A 6 10.20 0.24 0.25
N THR A 7 10.45 0.51 1.53
CA THR A 7 9.51 1.22 2.40
C THR A 7 9.31 2.66 1.96
N GLU A 8 10.38 3.35 1.61
CA GLU A 8 10.30 4.73 1.10
C GLU A 8 9.56 4.79 -0.23
N LEU A 9 9.79 3.84 -1.12
CA LEU A 9 9.08 3.75 -2.40
C LEU A 9 7.59 3.49 -2.18
N LEU A 10 7.24 2.59 -1.26
CA LEU A 10 5.84 2.34 -0.92
C LEU A 10 5.16 3.58 -0.32
N LYS A 11 5.87 4.37 0.48
CA LYS A 11 5.35 5.65 0.98
C LYS A 11 5.03 6.61 -0.17
N ARG A 12 5.90 6.69 -1.17
CA ARG A 12 5.65 7.51 -2.35
C ARG A 12 4.43 7.03 -3.12
N HIS A 13 4.28 5.71 -3.27
CA HIS A 13 3.08 5.13 -3.88
C HIS A 13 1.83 5.48 -3.07
N LEU A 14 1.91 5.41 -1.75
CA LEU A 14 0.78 5.73 -0.88
C LEU A 14 0.31 7.18 -1.10
N THR A 15 1.24 8.13 -1.20
CA THR A 15 0.93 9.52 -1.48
C THR A 15 0.30 9.69 -2.86
N ARG A 16 0.85 9.03 -3.87
CA ARG A 16 0.34 9.05 -5.24
C ARG A 16 -1.07 8.47 -5.32
N LEU A 17 -1.31 7.37 -4.62
CA LEU A 17 -2.62 6.71 -4.60
C LEU A 17 -3.69 7.58 -3.93
N LYS A 18 -3.34 8.27 -2.86
CA LYS A 18 -4.25 9.23 -2.23
C LYS A 18 -4.66 10.33 -3.19
N ASP A 19 -3.70 10.85 -3.95
CA ASP A 19 -3.95 11.88 -4.95
C ASP A 19 -4.90 11.35 -6.03
N ILE A 20 -4.69 10.13 -6.50
CA ILE A 20 -5.60 9.47 -7.46
C ILE A 20 -7.00 9.36 -6.86
N PHE A 21 -7.12 8.90 -5.63
CA PHE A 21 -8.41 8.76 -4.95
C PHE A 21 -9.16 10.08 -4.86
N GLU A 22 -8.46 11.15 -4.49
CA GLU A 22 -9.08 12.46 -4.26
C GLU A 22 -9.48 13.17 -5.56
N HIS A 23 -8.80 12.90 -6.66
CA HIS A 23 -9.00 13.61 -7.92
C HIS A 23 -9.63 12.76 -9.03
N SER A 24 -9.94 11.50 -8.77
CA SER A 24 -10.58 10.62 -9.74
C SER A 24 -12.08 10.50 -9.44
N THR A 25 -12.84 10.17 -10.48
CA THR A 25 -14.26 9.82 -10.35
C THR A 25 -14.41 8.31 -10.46
N PRO A 26 -15.42 7.73 -9.81
CA PRO A 26 -15.71 6.31 -9.97
C PRO A 26 -15.95 5.96 -11.44
N PRO A 27 -15.49 4.79 -11.91
CA PRO A 27 -15.79 4.38 -13.28
C PRO A 27 -17.30 4.16 -13.45
N GLU A 28 -17.83 4.54 -14.61
CA GLU A 28 -19.25 4.37 -14.91
C GLU A 28 -19.65 2.89 -14.93
N ASN A 29 -18.74 2.04 -15.39
CA ASN A 29 -18.94 0.60 -15.42
C ASN A 29 -17.74 -0.10 -14.77
N THR A 30 -17.97 -0.68 -13.58
CA THR A 30 -16.93 -1.40 -12.83
C THR A 30 -16.51 -2.70 -13.51
N LYS A 31 -17.23 -3.14 -14.54
CA LYS A 31 -16.91 -4.34 -15.33
C LYS A 31 -16.22 -4.02 -16.65
N ASP A 32 -15.85 -2.75 -16.88
CA ASP A 32 -15.13 -2.32 -18.08
C ASP A 32 -13.76 -3.00 -18.11
N LYS A 33 -13.55 -3.82 -19.14
CA LYS A 33 -12.32 -4.60 -19.30
C LYS A 33 -11.11 -3.75 -19.61
N GLU A 34 -11.28 -2.66 -20.35
CA GLU A 34 -10.17 -1.74 -20.67
C GLU A 34 -9.69 -1.03 -19.43
N PHE A 35 -10.62 -0.54 -18.62
CA PHE A 35 -10.30 0.11 -17.34
C PHE A 35 -9.62 -0.88 -16.40
N PHE A 36 -10.16 -2.08 -16.26
CA PHE A 36 -9.58 -3.13 -15.43
C PHE A 36 -8.15 -3.46 -15.85
N GLN A 37 -7.93 -3.60 -17.16
CA GLN A 37 -6.59 -3.90 -17.67
C GLN A 37 -5.60 -2.78 -17.36
N LYS A 38 -6.02 -1.53 -17.51
CA LYS A 38 -5.19 -0.37 -17.16
C LYS A 38 -4.84 -0.38 -15.68
N VAL A 39 -5.83 -0.59 -14.81
CA VAL A 39 -5.61 -0.67 -13.36
C VAL A 39 -4.63 -1.79 -13.04
N LYS A 40 -4.82 -2.96 -13.64
CA LYS A 40 -3.94 -4.11 -13.43
C LYS A 40 -2.50 -3.80 -13.82
N GLU A 41 -2.28 -3.18 -14.96
CA GLU A 41 -0.94 -2.82 -15.43
C GLU A 41 -0.27 -1.83 -14.50
N GLU A 42 -1.01 -0.86 -13.97
CA GLU A 42 -0.47 0.15 -13.06
C GLU A 42 -0.24 -0.40 -11.64
N THR A 43 -1.04 -1.36 -11.19
CA THR A 43 -0.96 -1.88 -9.82
C THR A 43 -0.06 -3.10 -9.67
N ASN A 44 0.12 -3.93 -10.71
CA ASN A 44 0.95 -5.14 -10.61
C ASN A 44 2.36 -4.89 -10.07
N PRO A 45 3.09 -3.85 -10.51
CA PRO A 45 4.41 -3.57 -9.94
C PRO A 45 4.36 -3.26 -8.45
N VAL A 46 3.30 -2.61 -7.98
CA VAL A 46 3.14 -2.29 -6.55
C VAL A 46 2.81 -3.55 -5.76
N TYR A 47 1.97 -4.44 -6.28
CA TYR A 47 1.71 -5.74 -5.65
C TYR A 47 2.99 -6.55 -5.49
N GLN A 48 3.81 -6.60 -6.53
CA GLN A 48 5.08 -7.30 -6.47
C GLN A 48 6.01 -6.68 -5.43
N LEU A 49 6.10 -5.37 -5.40
CA LEU A 49 6.90 -4.66 -4.40
C LEU A 49 6.40 -4.95 -2.98
N LEU A 50 5.09 -5.02 -2.77
CA LEU A 50 4.49 -5.35 -1.47
C LEU A 50 4.86 -6.75 -1.00
N GLU A 51 4.87 -7.73 -1.91
CA GLU A 51 5.27 -9.09 -1.56
C GLU A 51 6.74 -9.14 -1.13
N GLU A 52 7.61 -8.48 -1.87
CA GLU A 52 9.04 -8.40 -1.55
C GLU A 52 9.27 -7.65 -0.24
N TRP A 53 8.54 -6.56 -0.03
CA TRP A 53 8.60 -5.76 1.19
C TRP A 53 8.17 -6.58 2.41
N GLU A 54 7.06 -7.29 2.32
CA GLU A 54 6.56 -8.10 3.43
C GLU A 54 7.59 -9.14 3.85
N GLU A 55 8.17 -9.84 2.89
CA GLU A 55 9.19 -10.86 3.15
C GLU A 55 10.40 -10.26 3.86
N ALA A 56 10.92 -9.15 3.34
CA ALA A 56 12.08 -8.48 3.92
C ALA A 56 11.78 -7.90 5.31
N ALA A 57 10.60 -7.29 5.48
CA ALA A 57 10.18 -6.72 6.77
C ALA A 57 10.01 -7.81 7.83
N LEU A 58 9.41 -8.95 7.47
CA LEU A 58 9.24 -10.07 8.40
C LEU A 58 10.59 -10.65 8.85
N GLU A 59 11.59 -10.71 7.97
CA GLU A 59 12.93 -11.14 8.33
C GLU A 59 13.57 -10.23 9.39
N VAL A 60 13.45 -8.92 9.19
CA VAL A 60 13.99 -7.91 10.13
C VAL A 60 13.29 -8.00 11.49
N VAL A 61 11.96 -8.17 11.49
CA VAL A 61 11.17 -8.30 12.71
C VAL A 61 11.50 -9.58 13.44
N LYS A 62 11.63 -10.71 12.73
CA LYS A 62 12.00 -12.00 13.33
C LYS A 62 13.41 -11.96 13.92
N ALA A 63 14.31 -11.22 13.30
CA ALA A 63 15.67 -11.03 13.83
C ALA A 63 15.72 -10.02 14.97
N ARG A 64 14.59 -9.48 15.41
CA ARG A 64 14.44 -8.49 16.48
C ARG A 64 15.23 -7.20 16.23
N LYS A 65 15.39 -6.83 14.98
CA LYS A 65 16.07 -5.59 14.58
C LYS A 65 15.11 -4.41 14.50
N ALA A 66 13.81 -4.67 14.59
CA ALA A 66 12.79 -3.64 14.62
C ALA A 66 11.68 -4.05 15.61
N LYS A 67 11.04 -3.06 16.24
CA LYS A 67 9.98 -3.28 17.22
C LYS A 67 8.60 -3.45 16.59
N VAL A 68 8.50 -3.32 15.26
CA VAL A 68 7.26 -3.56 14.54
C VAL A 68 6.84 -5.02 14.75
N HIS A 69 5.57 -5.23 15.07
CA HIS A 69 5.05 -6.58 15.26
C HIS A 69 4.81 -7.25 13.89
N PRO A 70 5.06 -8.58 13.76
CA PRO A 70 4.80 -9.28 12.49
C PRO A 70 3.37 -9.06 11.95
N GLN A 71 2.38 -9.01 12.85
CA GLN A 71 0.99 -8.75 12.45
C GLN A 71 0.81 -7.36 11.84
N GLN A 72 1.56 -6.37 12.29
CA GLN A 72 1.54 -5.03 11.70
C GLN A 72 2.06 -5.04 10.27
N VAL A 73 3.09 -5.84 9.98
CA VAL A 73 3.62 -5.99 8.63
C VAL A 73 2.57 -6.60 7.70
N THR A 74 1.98 -7.72 8.12
CA THR A 74 0.97 -8.43 7.33
C THR A 74 -0.27 -7.57 7.11
N SER A 75 -0.77 -6.91 8.16
CA SER A 75 -1.93 -6.03 8.05
C SER A 75 -1.66 -4.83 7.14
N THR A 76 -0.45 -4.29 7.17
CA THR A 76 -0.06 -3.16 6.31
C THR A 76 -0.07 -3.58 4.84
N LYS A 77 0.43 -4.77 4.52
CA LYS A 77 0.36 -5.29 3.14
C LYS A 77 -1.10 -5.40 2.69
N GLU A 78 -1.96 -6.02 3.51
CA GLU A 78 -3.39 -6.15 3.20
C GLU A 78 -4.06 -4.79 3.01
N ASN A 79 -3.77 -3.83 3.90
CA ASN A 79 -4.32 -2.49 3.82
C ASN A 79 -3.85 -1.76 2.55
N MET A 80 -2.58 -1.94 2.15
CA MET A 80 -2.08 -1.37 0.90
C MET A 80 -2.80 -1.97 -0.32
N GLU A 81 -3.08 -3.26 -0.30
CA GLU A 81 -3.83 -3.91 -1.37
C GLU A 81 -5.24 -3.33 -1.50
N LEU A 82 -5.91 -3.05 -0.38
CA LEU A 82 -7.20 -2.38 -0.37
C LEU A 82 -7.10 -0.95 -0.91
N VAL A 83 -6.09 -0.20 -0.48
CA VAL A 83 -5.88 1.18 -0.94
C VAL A 83 -5.62 1.23 -2.44
N LEU A 84 -4.87 0.26 -2.99
CA LEU A 84 -4.64 0.19 -4.43
C LEU A 84 -5.97 0.14 -5.20
N MET A 85 -6.87 -0.76 -4.82
CA MET A 85 -8.14 -0.89 -5.51
C MET A 85 -9.07 0.30 -5.26
N HIS A 86 -9.19 0.75 -4.02
CA HIS A 86 -10.05 1.89 -3.69
C HIS A 86 -9.59 3.18 -4.39
N SER A 87 -8.30 3.34 -4.60
CA SER A 87 -7.78 4.55 -5.26
C SER A 87 -8.26 4.67 -6.71
N TYR A 88 -8.25 3.57 -7.46
CA TYR A 88 -8.63 3.57 -8.87
C TYR A 88 -10.15 3.49 -9.06
N TYR A 89 -10.84 2.72 -8.25
CA TYR A 89 -12.30 2.53 -8.37
C TYR A 89 -13.11 3.56 -7.60
N VAL A 90 -12.48 4.28 -6.67
CA VAL A 90 -13.11 5.30 -5.82
C VAL A 90 -14.40 4.74 -5.18
N ASP A 91 -14.31 3.52 -4.67
CA ASP A 91 -15.44 2.75 -4.14
C ASP A 91 -15.44 2.63 -2.61
N ALA A 92 -14.69 3.50 -1.94
CA ALA A 92 -14.65 3.58 -0.48
C ALA A 92 -14.99 5.01 -0.04
N ARG A 93 -15.57 5.14 1.13
CA ARG A 93 -15.80 6.46 1.74
C ARG A 93 -14.45 7.07 2.13
N ARG A 94 -14.35 8.39 2.02
CA ARG A 94 -13.11 9.08 2.33
C ARG A 94 -12.62 8.79 3.74
N LYS A 95 -13.51 8.74 4.73
CA LYS A 95 -13.14 8.43 6.11
C LYS A 95 -12.44 7.08 6.21
N ARG A 96 -13.02 6.04 5.59
CA ARG A 96 -12.45 4.70 5.60
C ARG A 96 -11.11 4.66 4.87
N TYR A 97 -11.04 5.32 3.72
CA TYR A 97 -9.80 5.42 2.97
C TYR A 97 -8.69 6.06 3.80
N MET A 98 -9.00 7.17 4.50
CA MET A 98 -8.02 7.86 5.32
C MET A 98 -7.60 7.06 6.55
N GLU A 99 -8.50 6.26 7.12
CA GLU A 99 -8.15 5.33 8.20
C GLU A 99 -7.11 4.32 7.73
N LEU A 100 -7.32 3.73 6.54
CA LEU A 100 -6.34 2.81 5.94
C LEU A 100 -5.02 3.51 5.65
N HIS A 101 -5.08 4.67 5.02
CA HIS A 101 -3.91 5.47 4.68
C HIS A 101 -3.06 5.78 5.92
N ASN A 102 -3.68 6.26 6.97
CA ASN A 102 -2.98 6.65 8.20
C ASN A 102 -2.39 5.45 8.93
N SER A 103 -3.10 4.31 8.95
CA SER A 103 -2.58 3.08 9.55
C SER A 103 -1.34 2.57 8.81
N ILE A 104 -1.37 2.61 7.48
CA ILE A 104 -0.24 2.20 6.65
C ILE A 104 0.96 3.12 6.90
N LEU A 105 0.73 4.42 6.86
CA LEU A 105 1.77 5.43 7.05
C LEU A 105 2.44 5.28 8.42
N TYR A 106 1.65 5.02 9.46
CA TYR A 106 2.16 4.79 10.81
C TYR A 106 3.17 3.64 10.85
N VAL A 107 2.84 2.51 10.23
CA VAL A 107 3.74 1.33 10.22
C VAL A 107 4.99 1.60 9.39
N PHE A 108 4.84 2.24 8.22
CA PHE A 108 6.01 2.59 7.41
C PHE A 108 6.96 3.53 8.16
N ASP A 109 6.43 4.55 8.83
CA ASP A 109 7.27 5.50 9.57
C ASP A 109 7.92 4.84 10.78
N LEU A 110 7.20 3.98 11.48
CA LEU A 110 7.76 3.22 12.60
C LEU A 110 8.91 2.34 12.13
N LEU A 111 8.71 1.61 11.04
CA LEU A 111 9.75 0.75 10.47
C LEU A 111 10.97 1.57 10.03
N LEU A 112 10.75 2.68 9.32
CA LEU A 112 11.84 3.55 8.86
C LEU A 112 12.65 4.15 10.00
N SER A 113 12.03 4.37 11.15
CA SER A 113 12.74 4.89 12.33
C SER A 113 13.69 3.86 12.94
N GLU A 114 13.54 2.59 12.60
CA GLU A 114 14.28 1.50 13.24
C GLU A 114 15.25 0.76 12.28
N ILE A 115 15.25 1.12 11.01
CA ILE A 115 16.13 0.47 10.04
C ILE A 115 17.15 1.46 9.37
#